data_6a620e1dbf4ebf060d7c92b9f4ca5072
#
_entry.id   6a620e1dbf4ebf060d7c92b9f4ca5072
#
_cell.length_a   1.000
_cell.length_b   1.000
_cell.length_c   1.000
_cell.angle_alpha   90.00
_cell.angle_beta   90.00
_cell.angle_gamma   90.00
#
_symmetry.space_group_name_H-M   'P 1'
#
loop_
_entity.id
_entity.type
_entity.pdbx_description
1 polymer ?
#
loop_
_entity_poly.entity_id
_entity_poly.type
_entity_poly.pdbx_seq_one_letter_code
_entity_poly.pdbx_strand_id
1 'polypeptide(L)'
;MADQAQLLPGTLDLLILRAVSLGPLHGYGILLRIGQISGNALLIEQGALYPGLFRLVRQGLLKADWGTSENNRRAKFYELTAAGRKRLCEETDNWNRLVTAIGSALAAQPEEV
;
A
#
# COMPACT_ATOMS: atom_id res chain seq x y z
N MET A 1 3.91 21.30 6.74
CA MET A 1 4.00 19.86 7.00
C MET A 1 2.60 19.26 6.92
N ALA A 2 2.42 18.20 6.15
CA ALA A 2 1.11 17.58 6.02
C ALA A 2 0.73 16.87 7.33
N ASP A 3 -0.55 16.98 7.72
CA ASP A 3 -1.07 16.19 8.82
C ASP A 3 -1.11 14.73 8.40
N GLN A 4 -0.67 13.85 9.28
CA GLN A 4 -0.63 12.43 9.00
C GLN A 4 -2.00 11.80 9.28
N ALA A 5 -2.48 11.03 8.32
CA ALA A 5 -3.70 10.27 8.48
C ALA A 5 -3.42 8.95 9.18
N GLN A 6 -4.35 8.54 10.03
CA GLN A 6 -4.26 7.26 10.69
C GLN A 6 -4.71 6.16 9.71
N LEU A 7 -3.92 5.08 9.61
CA LEU A 7 -4.27 3.98 8.71
C LEU A 7 -5.44 3.17 9.25
N LEU A 8 -6.37 2.88 8.38
CA LEU A 8 -7.45 1.95 8.68
C LEU A 8 -6.95 0.51 8.54
N PRO A 9 -7.50 -0.43 9.31
CA PRO A 9 -7.16 -1.84 9.14
C PRO A 9 -7.36 -2.28 7.68
N GLY A 10 -6.43 -3.04 7.16
CA GLY A 10 -6.49 -3.57 5.80
C GLY A 10 -5.94 -2.65 4.72
N THR A 11 -5.72 -1.37 5.00
CA THR A 11 -5.24 -0.44 3.98
C THR A 11 -3.74 -0.54 3.72
N LEU A 12 -2.98 -1.11 4.66
CA LEU A 12 -1.53 -1.26 4.47
C LEU A 12 -1.22 -2.16 3.27
N ASP A 13 -1.93 -3.26 3.12
CA ASP A 13 -1.72 -4.18 2.00
C ASP A 13 -1.96 -3.49 0.66
N LEU A 14 -3.02 -2.69 0.57
CA LEU A 14 -3.33 -1.90 -0.62
C LEU A 14 -2.18 -0.94 -0.95
N LEU A 15 -1.63 -0.25 0.05
CA LEU A 15 -0.54 0.69 -0.14
C LEU A 15 0.75 -0.01 -0.59
N ILE A 16 1.06 -1.16 -0.01
CA ILE A 16 2.22 -1.95 -0.42
C ILE A 16 2.07 -2.40 -1.87
N LEU A 17 0.92 -2.95 -2.23
CA LEU A 17 0.67 -3.39 -3.61
C LEU A 17 0.80 -2.23 -4.58
N ARG A 18 0.25 -1.07 -4.24
CA ARG A 18 0.35 0.12 -5.11
C ARG A 18 1.79 0.59 -5.25
N ALA A 19 2.54 0.66 -4.15
CA ALA A 19 3.94 1.10 -4.20
C ALA A 19 4.77 0.19 -5.11
N VAL A 20 4.59 -1.13 -4.99
CA VAL A 20 5.35 -2.10 -5.78
C VAL A 20 4.86 -2.14 -7.23
N SER A 21 3.60 -1.78 -7.50
CA SER A 21 3.08 -1.71 -8.87
C SER A 21 3.80 -0.69 -9.74
N LEU A 22 4.44 0.29 -9.12
CA LEU A 22 5.18 1.34 -9.83
C LEU A 22 6.63 0.94 -10.13
N GLY A 23 7.01 -0.28 -9.79
CA GLY A 23 8.32 -0.85 -10.05
C GLY A 23 8.83 -1.63 -8.85
N PRO A 24 9.70 -2.62 -9.09
CA PRO A 24 10.25 -3.44 -7.99
C PRO A 24 11.02 -2.58 -6.99
N LEU A 25 10.90 -2.93 -5.70
CA LEU A 25 11.56 -2.21 -4.61
C LEU A 25 11.92 -3.16 -3.48
N HIS A 26 12.99 -2.82 -2.76
CA HIS A 26 13.28 -3.43 -1.45
C HIS A 26 12.38 -2.78 -0.38
N GLY A 27 12.35 -3.38 0.82
CA GLY A 27 11.44 -2.93 1.88
C GLY A 27 11.57 -1.46 2.24
N TYR A 28 12.81 -0.97 2.41
CA TYR A 28 13.00 0.44 2.75
C TYR A 28 12.51 1.36 1.62
N GLY A 29 12.73 0.96 0.36
CA GLY A 29 12.22 1.70 -0.78
C GLY A 29 10.70 1.76 -0.82
N ILE A 30 10.03 0.69 -0.38
CA ILE A 30 8.57 0.68 -0.28
C ILE A 30 8.10 1.72 0.74
N LEU A 31 8.74 1.78 1.91
CA LEU A 31 8.44 2.80 2.92
C LEU A 31 8.55 4.21 2.35
N LEU A 32 9.68 4.48 1.68
CA LEU A 32 9.93 5.80 1.10
C LEU A 32 8.90 6.13 0.02
N ARG A 33 8.57 5.17 -0.83
CA ARG A 33 7.62 5.39 -1.92
C ARG A 33 6.22 5.70 -1.39
N ILE A 34 5.76 5.00 -0.36
CA ILE A 34 4.45 5.29 0.24
C ILE A 34 4.43 6.71 0.79
N GLY A 35 5.49 7.15 1.44
CA GLY A 35 5.60 8.54 1.90
C GLY A 35 5.52 9.51 0.73
N GLN A 36 6.30 9.27 -0.32
CA GLN A 36 6.36 10.15 -1.49
C GLN A 36 5.01 10.28 -2.21
N ILE A 37 4.37 9.15 -2.52
CA ILE A 37 3.13 9.18 -3.30
C ILE A 37 1.94 9.69 -2.51
N SER A 38 2.02 9.74 -1.18
CA SER A 38 0.97 10.27 -0.32
C SER A 38 1.27 11.69 0.18
N GLY A 39 2.32 12.32 -0.33
CA GLY A 39 2.73 13.65 0.14
C GLY A 39 3.06 13.66 1.62
N ASN A 40 3.62 12.59 2.14
CA ASN A 40 3.96 12.36 3.54
C ASN A 40 2.76 12.31 4.49
N ALA A 41 1.55 12.16 3.94
CA ALA A 41 0.36 11.98 4.77
C ALA A 41 0.26 10.57 5.34
N LEU A 42 0.90 9.59 4.68
CA LEU A 42 0.89 8.19 5.11
C LEU A 42 2.32 7.73 5.36
N LEU A 43 2.66 7.53 6.63
CA LEU A 43 3.97 7.03 7.04
C LEU A 43 3.79 5.68 7.71
N ILE A 44 4.52 4.68 7.20
CA ILE A 44 4.40 3.30 7.68
C ILE A 44 5.62 2.98 8.53
N GLU A 45 5.42 2.40 9.70
CA GLU A 45 6.51 1.93 10.53
C GLU A 45 7.05 0.60 10.01
N GLN A 46 8.36 0.40 10.16
CA GLN A 46 9.01 -0.84 9.74
C GLN A 46 8.40 -2.06 10.41
N GLY A 47 8.00 -1.93 11.68
CA GLY A 47 7.39 -3.02 12.44
C GLY A 47 6.08 -3.52 11.83
N ALA A 48 5.36 -2.67 11.09
CA ALA A 48 4.14 -3.07 10.40
C ALA A 48 4.43 -3.56 8.98
N LEU A 49 5.44 -2.99 8.33
CA LEU A 49 5.74 -3.27 6.92
C LEU A 49 6.16 -4.72 6.68
N TYR A 50 7.18 -5.20 7.42
CA TYR A 50 7.77 -6.51 7.13
C TYR A 50 6.81 -7.67 7.34
N PRO A 51 5.99 -7.69 8.40
CA PRO A 51 4.93 -8.71 8.49
C PRO A 51 3.95 -8.65 7.32
N GLY A 52 3.63 -7.44 6.84
CA GLY A 52 2.77 -7.27 5.66
C GLY A 52 3.39 -7.84 4.40
N LEU A 53 4.67 -7.57 4.16
CA LEU A 53 5.39 -8.12 3.02
C LEU A 53 5.44 -9.64 3.07
N PHE A 54 5.74 -10.21 4.24
CA PHE A 54 5.77 -11.65 4.42
C PHE A 54 4.42 -12.29 4.09
N ARG A 55 3.34 -11.68 4.59
CA ARG A 55 1.99 -12.16 4.33
C ARG A 55 1.63 -12.12 2.85
N LEU A 56 1.95 -11.02 2.16
CA LEU A 56 1.64 -10.86 0.75
C LEU A 56 2.44 -11.83 -0.13
N VAL A 57 3.68 -12.11 0.22
CA VAL A 57 4.47 -13.13 -0.47
C VAL A 57 3.84 -14.51 -0.28
N ARG A 58 3.44 -14.83 0.95
CA ARG A 58 2.78 -16.12 1.24
C ARG A 58 1.47 -16.28 0.49
N GLN A 59 0.75 -15.20 0.27
CA GLN A 59 -0.51 -15.22 -0.49
C GLN A 59 -0.30 -15.26 -2.00
N GLY A 60 0.96 -15.21 -2.45
CA GLY A 60 1.26 -15.23 -3.88
C GLY A 60 0.98 -13.92 -4.60
N LEU A 61 0.81 -12.82 -3.86
CA LEU A 61 0.53 -11.50 -4.44
C LEU A 61 1.80 -10.72 -4.74
N LEU A 62 2.88 -11.02 -4.03
CA LEU A 62 4.22 -10.51 -4.28
C LEU A 62 5.18 -11.68 -4.44
N LYS A 63 6.22 -11.47 -5.24
CA LYS A 63 7.38 -12.35 -5.23
C LYS A 63 8.58 -11.55 -4.75
N ALA A 64 9.53 -12.24 -4.13
CA ALA A 64 10.72 -11.61 -3.55
C ALA A 64 11.97 -12.29 -4.08
N ASP A 65 12.91 -11.49 -4.55
CA ASP A 65 14.19 -11.97 -5.04
C ASP A 65 15.32 -11.13 -4.47
N TRP A 66 16.47 -11.75 -4.24
CA TRP A 66 17.64 -11.03 -3.79
C TRP A 66 18.24 -10.23 -4.94
N GLY A 67 18.66 -9.01 -4.63
CA GLY A 67 19.31 -8.12 -5.58
C GLY A 67 20.26 -7.18 -4.86
N THR A 68 20.79 -6.21 -5.60
CA THR A 68 21.70 -5.20 -5.06
C THR A 68 21.02 -3.83 -5.08
N SER A 69 20.97 -3.18 -3.91
CA SER A 69 20.40 -1.85 -3.79
C SER A 69 21.38 -0.79 -4.33
N GLU A 70 20.88 0.45 -4.45
CA GLU A 70 21.70 1.59 -4.88
C GLU A 70 22.87 1.88 -3.93
N ASN A 71 22.80 1.38 -2.71
CA ASN A 71 23.91 1.48 -1.74
C ASN A 71 24.88 0.30 -1.84
N ASN A 72 24.78 -0.47 -2.90
CA ASN A 72 25.62 -1.65 -3.15
C ASN A 72 25.50 -2.70 -2.03
N ARG A 73 24.32 -2.80 -1.43
CA ARG A 73 24.02 -3.78 -0.39
C ARG A 73 23.04 -4.82 -0.92
N ARG A 74 23.20 -6.05 -0.45
CA ARG A 74 22.28 -7.12 -0.78
C ARG A 74 20.94 -6.86 -0.09
N ALA A 75 19.86 -6.90 -0.87
CA ALA A 75 18.52 -6.65 -0.36
C ALA A 75 17.51 -7.54 -1.10
N LYS A 76 16.38 -7.81 -0.42
CA LYS A 76 15.26 -8.49 -1.04
C LYS A 76 14.41 -7.45 -1.77
N PHE A 77 14.19 -7.70 -3.05
CA PHE A 77 13.33 -6.86 -3.88
C PHE A 77 11.99 -7.55 -4.07
N TYR A 78 10.94 -6.77 -4.00
CA TYR A 78 9.56 -7.23 -4.11
C TYR A 78 8.96 -6.75 -5.41
N GLU A 79 8.15 -7.60 -6.02
CA GLU A 79 7.54 -7.34 -7.32
C GLU A 79 6.13 -7.92 -7.33
N LEU A 80 5.19 -7.27 -8.02
CA LEU A 80 3.85 -7.81 -8.13
C LEU A 80 3.83 -9.05 -9.01
N THR A 81 3.07 -10.05 -8.56
CA THR A 81 2.69 -11.17 -9.41
C THR A 81 1.45 -10.79 -10.23
N ALA A 82 1.06 -11.64 -11.19
CA ALA A 82 -0.21 -11.44 -11.91
C ALA A 82 -1.39 -11.41 -10.92
N ALA A 83 -1.39 -12.30 -9.93
CA ALA A 83 -2.41 -12.30 -8.89
C ALA A 83 -2.38 -11.01 -8.07
N GLY A 84 -1.20 -10.47 -7.79
CA GLY A 84 -1.03 -9.20 -7.08
C GLY A 84 -1.62 -8.03 -7.85
N ARG A 85 -1.42 -7.99 -9.17
CA ARG A 85 -2.02 -6.94 -10.01
C ARG A 85 -3.53 -7.01 -10.00
N LYS A 86 -4.08 -8.21 -10.09
CA LYS A 86 -5.53 -8.41 -10.03
C LYS A 86 -6.08 -7.96 -8.68
N ARG A 87 -5.42 -8.35 -7.59
CA ARG A 87 -5.83 -7.97 -6.24
C ARG A 87 -5.78 -6.45 -6.08
N LEU A 88 -4.75 -5.80 -6.60
CA LEU A 88 -4.62 -4.34 -6.52
C LEU A 88 -5.82 -3.66 -7.21
N CYS A 89 -6.21 -4.12 -8.39
CA CYS A 89 -7.37 -3.57 -9.09
C CYS A 89 -8.65 -3.75 -8.29
N GLU A 90 -8.88 -4.95 -7.77
CA GLU A 90 -10.08 -5.24 -6.97
C GLU A 90 -10.15 -4.38 -5.71
N GLU A 91 -9.03 -4.29 -4.99
CA GLU A 91 -8.97 -3.50 -3.76
C GLU A 91 -9.10 -2.00 -4.04
N THR A 92 -8.54 -1.52 -5.15
CA THR A 92 -8.69 -0.12 -5.56
C THR A 92 -10.15 0.21 -5.86
N ASP A 93 -10.82 -0.65 -6.59
CA ASP A 93 -12.24 -0.45 -6.91
C ASP A 93 -13.10 -0.46 -5.64
N ASN A 94 -12.82 -1.39 -4.73
CA ASN A 94 -13.55 -1.46 -3.47
C ASN A 94 -13.31 -0.22 -2.62
N TRP A 95 -12.06 0.24 -2.56
CA TRP A 95 -11.71 1.46 -1.83
C TRP A 95 -12.45 2.67 -2.39
N ASN A 96 -12.48 2.82 -3.71
CA ASN A 96 -13.15 3.95 -4.35
C ASN A 96 -14.66 3.94 -4.07
N ARG A 97 -15.28 2.77 -4.11
CA ARG A 97 -16.71 2.65 -3.76
C ARG A 97 -16.95 3.01 -2.29
N LEU A 98 -16.08 2.55 -1.41
CA LEU A 98 -16.19 2.82 0.02
C LEU A 98 -16.03 4.31 0.33
N VAL A 99 -15.04 4.96 -0.26
CA VAL A 99 -14.79 6.40 -0.09
C VAL A 99 -16.00 7.20 -0.55
N THR A 100 -16.56 6.87 -1.71
CA THR A 100 -17.75 7.55 -2.24
C THR A 100 -18.94 7.36 -1.31
N ALA A 101 -19.18 6.12 -0.86
CA ALA A 101 -20.33 5.83 0.02
C ALA A 101 -20.19 6.53 1.38
N ILE A 102 -19.00 6.49 1.98
CA ILE A 102 -18.76 7.15 3.27
C ILE A 102 -18.88 8.66 3.11
N GLY A 103 -18.32 9.21 2.03
CA GLY A 103 -18.42 10.64 1.76
C GLY A 103 -19.86 11.10 1.64
N SER A 104 -20.70 10.33 0.93
CA SER A 104 -22.12 10.62 0.80
C SER A 104 -22.83 10.57 2.15
N ALA A 105 -22.52 9.55 2.95
CA ALA A 105 -23.12 9.41 4.27
C ALA A 105 -22.79 10.59 5.18
N LEU A 106 -21.52 11.02 5.17
CA LEU A 106 -21.05 12.12 6.00
C LEU A 106 -21.63 13.48 5.56
N ALA A 107 -21.97 13.61 4.27
CA ALA A 107 -22.51 14.84 3.72
C ALA A 107 -24.05 14.92 3.82
N ALA A 108 -24.71 13.86 4.28
CA ALA A 108 -26.17 13.82 4.35
C ALA A 108 -26.71 14.90 5.29
N GLN A 109 -27.85 15.49 4.88
CA GLN A 109 -28.53 16.53 5.65
C GLN A 109 -29.72 15.93 6.38
N PRO A 110 -30.18 16.55 7.52
CA PRO A 110 -31.31 15.99 8.28
C PRO A 110 -32.57 15.81 7.45
N GLU A 111 -32.82 16.69 6.46
CA GLU A 111 -34.00 16.63 5.59
C GLU A 111 -33.97 15.48 4.58
N GLU A 112 -32.83 14.80 4.44
CA GLU A 112 -32.68 13.68 3.50
C GLU A 112 -33.03 12.31 4.11
N VAL A 113 -33.28 12.28 5.41
CA VAL A 113 -33.54 11.02 6.12
C VAL A 113 -34.88 11.02 6.80
#